data_99b9bbdb1f80cd83aa21351e86a0215a
#
_entry.id   99b9bbdb1f80cd83aa21351e86a0215a
#
_cell.length_a   1.000
_cell.length_b   1.000
_cell.length_c   1.000
_cell.angle_alpha   90.00
_cell.angle_beta   90.00
_cell.angle_gamma   90.00
#
_symmetry.space_group_name_H-M   'P 1'
#
loop_
_entity.id
_entity.type
_entity.pdbx_description
1 polymer ?
#
loop_
_entity_poly.entity_id
_entity_poly.type
_entity_poly.pdbx_seq_one_letter_code
_entity_poly.pdbx_strand_id
1 'polypeptide(L)'
;FQPRTLKVPGIEKFLDTQLHYRVKDPTQFHGRNLVIAGGGDSALDWALDLAGKAESIVLEHRRDGFRAAPASVARMKEMCERLEMQFLIGQISGFEESDGRLSEVRVTSLDGLTRRVPLDVLLVFFGLSPKLGPISHWGLALERKQIVVDTEKFETDVPGIFAVGDINTYPGKKKLILSGFHEAALAAFGSTRYIFPERKVHLQYTTTSPKLHKILGVESPVFD
;
A
#
# COMPACT_ATOMS: atom_id res chain seq x y z
N PHE A 1 -0.95 9.01 3.67
CA PHE A 1 -1.90 8.12 2.99
C PHE A 1 -2.85 7.48 3.99
N GLN A 2 -4.13 7.36 3.63
CA GLN A 2 -5.15 6.70 4.44
C GLN A 2 -5.86 5.64 3.60
N PRO A 3 -6.27 4.51 4.18
CA PRO A 3 -7.10 3.52 3.51
C PRO A 3 -8.40 4.14 3.01
N ARG A 4 -8.85 3.72 1.84
CA ARG A 4 -10.21 4.00 1.39
C ARG A 4 -11.15 3.10 2.16
N THR A 5 -12.10 3.72 2.87
CA THR A 5 -13.03 3.01 3.73
C THR A 5 -14.22 2.44 2.98
N LEU A 6 -14.77 1.36 3.51
CA LEU A 6 -16.05 0.80 3.10
C LEU A 6 -17.17 1.81 3.44
N LYS A 7 -18.06 2.05 2.48
CA LYS A 7 -19.15 3.03 2.64
C LYS A 7 -20.46 2.31 2.99
N VAL A 8 -20.47 1.65 4.14
CA VAL A 8 -21.65 1.02 4.72
C VAL A 8 -21.87 1.68 6.09
N PRO A 9 -22.97 2.45 6.27
CA PRO A 9 -23.21 3.19 7.51
C PRO A 9 -23.22 2.28 8.74
N GLY A 10 -22.50 2.65 9.79
CA GLY A 10 -22.45 1.95 11.07
C GLY A 10 -21.40 0.82 11.14
N ILE A 11 -20.79 0.42 10.04
CA ILE A 11 -19.79 -0.66 10.05
C ILE A 11 -18.47 -0.25 10.71
N GLU A 12 -18.21 1.04 10.79
CA GLU A 12 -17.03 1.62 11.42
C GLU A 12 -16.88 1.30 12.90
N LYS A 13 -17.96 0.92 13.59
CA LYS A 13 -17.91 0.50 14.99
C LYS A 13 -17.10 -0.78 15.23
N PHE A 14 -16.88 -1.58 14.18
CA PHE A 14 -16.06 -2.79 14.22
C PHE A 14 -14.58 -2.56 13.84
N LEU A 15 -14.20 -1.31 13.61
CA LEU A 15 -12.84 -0.96 13.23
C LEU A 15 -11.83 -1.43 14.28
N ASP A 16 -10.72 -2.03 13.80
CA ASP A 16 -9.63 -2.61 14.59
C ASP A 16 -10.04 -3.78 15.52
N THR A 17 -11.30 -4.24 15.45
CA THR A 17 -11.78 -5.45 16.15
C THR A 17 -12.13 -6.57 15.17
N GLN A 18 -13.08 -6.35 14.27
CA GLN A 18 -13.50 -7.30 13.23
C GLN A 18 -13.39 -6.70 11.82
N LEU A 19 -13.24 -5.38 11.68
CA LEU A 19 -13.01 -4.67 10.42
C LEU A 19 -11.59 -4.13 10.39
N HIS A 20 -10.80 -4.55 9.40
CA HIS A 20 -9.42 -4.10 9.25
C HIS A 20 -9.14 -3.59 7.83
N TYR A 21 -8.46 -2.46 7.73
CA TYR A 21 -7.96 -1.88 6.47
C TYR A 21 -6.47 -2.15 6.24
N ARG A 22 -5.82 -2.82 7.18
CA ARG A 22 -4.43 -3.26 7.14
C ARG A 22 -4.24 -4.46 8.06
N VAL A 23 -3.33 -5.33 7.69
CA VAL A 23 -2.89 -6.46 8.53
C VAL A 23 -1.61 -6.04 9.25
N LYS A 24 -1.62 -6.11 10.57
CA LYS A 24 -0.43 -5.89 11.41
C LYS A 24 0.18 -7.22 11.84
N ASP A 25 -0.66 -8.14 12.25
CA ASP A 25 -0.31 -9.49 12.66
C ASP A 25 -1.29 -10.46 11.99
N PRO A 26 -0.84 -11.27 11.03
CA PRO A 26 -1.71 -12.21 10.34
C PRO A 26 -2.19 -13.37 11.21
N THR A 27 -1.48 -13.68 12.30
CA THR A 27 -1.80 -14.85 13.16
C THR A 27 -3.16 -14.72 13.84
N GLN A 28 -3.65 -13.49 14.08
CA GLN A 28 -4.97 -13.23 14.65
C GLN A 28 -6.13 -13.72 13.79
N PHE A 29 -5.88 -14.01 12.51
CA PHE A 29 -6.89 -14.45 11.54
C PHE A 29 -6.89 -15.95 11.32
N HIS A 30 -5.97 -16.70 11.96
CA HIS A 30 -5.94 -18.15 11.87
C HIS A 30 -7.20 -18.76 12.48
N GLY A 31 -7.76 -19.78 11.82
CA GLY A 31 -8.99 -20.45 12.24
C GLY A 31 -10.23 -19.56 12.25
N ARG A 32 -10.22 -18.42 11.53
CA ARG A 32 -11.35 -17.49 11.41
C ARG A 32 -12.00 -17.56 10.03
N ASN A 33 -13.29 -17.27 9.99
CA ASN A 33 -14.02 -17.09 8.73
C ASN A 33 -13.78 -15.66 8.22
N LEU A 34 -13.11 -15.51 7.10
CA LEU A 34 -12.68 -14.24 6.56
C LEU A 34 -13.50 -13.83 5.33
N VAL A 35 -13.91 -12.58 5.30
CA VAL A 35 -14.29 -11.91 4.06
C VAL A 35 -13.20 -10.90 3.72
N ILE A 36 -12.60 -11.02 2.53
CA ILE A 36 -11.56 -10.12 2.03
C ILE A 36 -12.12 -9.34 0.85
N ALA A 37 -12.24 -8.02 1.00
CA ALA A 37 -12.84 -7.15 0.00
C ALA A 37 -11.75 -6.35 -0.75
N GLY A 38 -11.66 -6.56 -2.06
CA GLY A 38 -10.70 -5.86 -2.92
C GLY A 38 -10.32 -6.64 -4.16
N GLY A 39 -9.65 -6.00 -5.10
CA GLY A 39 -9.22 -6.62 -6.37
C GLY A 39 -7.84 -6.15 -6.84
N GLY A 40 -7.03 -5.64 -5.93
CA GLY A 40 -5.62 -5.31 -6.14
C GLY A 40 -4.69 -6.30 -5.46
N ASP A 41 -3.37 -6.11 -5.61
CA ASP A 41 -2.34 -7.00 -5.06
C ASP A 41 -2.57 -7.26 -3.56
N SER A 42 -2.80 -6.24 -2.74
CA SER A 42 -2.98 -6.44 -1.29
C SER A 42 -4.14 -7.39 -0.93
N ALA A 43 -5.25 -7.35 -1.68
CA ALA A 43 -6.38 -8.25 -1.41
C ALA A 43 -6.03 -9.70 -1.76
N LEU A 44 -5.39 -9.90 -2.92
CA LEU A 44 -5.01 -11.23 -3.38
C LEU A 44 -3.85 -11.80 -2.57
N ASP A 45 -2.84 -11.00 -2.25
CA ASP A 45 -1.70 -11.45 -1.44
C ASP A 45 -2.17 -11.96 -0.08
N TRP A 46 -3.05 -11.22 0.61
CA TRP A 46 -3.61 -11.67 1.88
C TRP A 46 -4.56 -12.85 1.74
N ALA A 47 -5.36 -12.92 0.67
CA ALA A 47 -6.20 -14.09 0.43
C ALA A 47 -5.36 -15.35 0.23
N LEU A 48 -4.29 -15.25 -0.54
CA LEU A 48 -3.37 -16.36 -0.81
C LEU A 48 -2.52 -16.75 0.40
N ASP A 49 -2.06 -15.75 1.19
CA ASP A 49 -1.24 -16.02 2.39
C ASP A 49 -2.06 -16.66 3.51
N LEU A 50 -3.31 -16.26 3.68
CA LEU A 50 -4.20 -16.77 4.75
C LEU A 50 -4.93 -18.06 4.36
N ALA A 51 -4.91 -18.45 3.10
CA ALA A 51 -5.47 -19.72 2.66
C ALA A 51 -4.77 -20.90 3.32
N GLY A 52 -5.57 -21.85 3.84
CA GLY A 52 -5.08 -22.99 4.64
C GLY A 52 -4.68 -22.64 6.09
N LYS A 53 -4.70 -21.34 6.46
CA LYS A 53 -4.50 -20.87 7.84
C LYS A 53 -5.80 -20.38 8.47
N ALA A 54 -6.65 -19.71 7.69
CA ALA A 54 -8.01 -19.34 8.06
C ALA A 54 -8.94 -20.56 7.98
N GLU A 55 -10.08 -20.51 8.67
CA GLU A 55 -11.15 -21.54 8.57
C GLU A 55 -11.80 -21.50 7.20
N SER A 56 -12.14 -20.29 6.72
CA SER A 56 -12.66 -20.09 5.38
C SER A 56 -12.28 -18.70 4.86
N ILE A 57 -12.21 -18.56 3.53
CA ILE A 57 -11.96 -17.27 2.86
C ILE A 57 -13.00 -17.06 1.77
N VAL A 58 -13.67 -15.92 1.82
CA VAL A 58 -14.46 -15.36 0.73
C VAL A 58 -13.79 -14.11 0.24
N LEU A 59 -13.23 -14.13 -0.97
CA LEU A 59 -12.73 -12.96 -1.66
C LEU A 59 -13.89 -12.25 -2.37
N GLU A 60 -14.17 -11.01 -2.04
CA GLU A 60 -15.19 -10.20 -2.69
C GLU A 60 -14.53 -9.15 -3.59
N HIS A 61 -15.01 -9.02 -4.81
CA HIS A 61 -14.66 -7.92 -5.69
C HIS A 61 -15.83 -7.54 -6.58
N ARG A 62 -15.97 -6.24 -6.83
CA ARG A 62 -17.10 -5.66 -7.58
C ARG A 62 -17.22 -6.12 -9.04
N ARG A 63 -16.21 -6.80 -9.62
CA ARG A 63 -16.16 -7.26 -11.02
C ARG A 63 -15.17 -8.42 -11.16
N ASP A 64 -15.30 -9.17 -12.25
CA ASP A 64 -14.34 -10.22 -12.63
C ASP A 64 -13.12 -9.63 -13.37
N GLY A 65 -12.51 -8.61 -12.84
CA GLY A 65 -11.33 -7.99 -13.45
C GLY A 65 -10.45 -7.41 -12.36
N PHE A 66 -9.31 -8.02 -12.15
CA PHE A 66 -8.37 -7.70 -11.10
C PHE A 66 -7.29 -6.71 -11.57
N ARG A 67 -6.75 -5.92 -10.62
CA ARG A 67 -5.56 -5.09 -10.84
C ARG A 67 -4.30 -5.70 -10.22
N ALA A 68 -4.43 -6.88 -9.67
CA ALA A 68 -3.36 -7.65 -9.09
C ALA A 68 -2.51 -8.34 -10.16
N ALA A 69 -1.33 -8.82 -9.77
CA ALA A 69 -0.44 -9.58 -10.63
C ALA A 69 -1.16 -10.79 -11.26
N PRO A 70 -1.02 -11.03 -12.57
CA PRO A 70 -1.70 -12.14 -13.23
C PRO A 70 -1.46 -13.52 -12.60
N ALA A 71 -0.25 -13.76 -12.08
CA ALA A 71 0.08 -14.99 -11.38
C ALA A 71 -0.73 -15.19 -10.09
N SER A 72 -0.92 -14.11 -9.29
CA SER A 72 -1.75 -14.15 -8.09
C SER A 72 -3.22 -14.42 -8.44
N VAL A 73 -3.73 -13.80 -9.52
CA VAL A 73 -5.10 -14.04 -10.00
C VAL A 73 -5.29 -15.48 -10.45
N ALA A 74 -4.34 -16.03 -11.22
CA ALA A 74 -4.39 -17.42 -11.66
C ALA A 74 -4.43 -18.39 -10.47
N ARG A 75 -3.54 -18.20 -9.49
CA ARG A 75 -3.48 -19.01 -8.28
C ARG A 75 -4.79 -18.93 -7.47
N MET A 76 -5.34 -17.74 -7.30
CA MET A 76 -6.63 -17.55 -6.62
C MET A 76 -7.74 -18.33 -7.29
N LYS A 77 -7.84 -18.27 -8.64
CA LYS A 77 -8.85 -19.03 -9.41
C LYS A 77 -8.69 -20.54 -9.24
N GLU A 78 -7.45 -21.05 -9.31
CA GLU A 78 -7.13 -22.46 -9.06
C GLU A 78 -7.57 -22.91 -7.66
N MET A 79 -7.35 -22.07 -6.64
CA MET A 79 -7.80 -22.36 -5.28
C MET A 79 -9.33 -22.32 -5.14
N CYS A 80 -10.02 -21.47 -5.89
CA CYS A 80 -11.48 -21.49 -5.96
C CYS A 80 -12.01 -22.79 -6.61
N GLU A 81 -11.37 -23.28 -7.67
CA GLU A 81 -11.71 -24.55 -8.33
C GLU A 81 -11.52 -25.75 -7.37
N ARG A 82 -10.54 -25.67 -6.47
CA ARG A 82 -10.29 -26.69 -5.44
C ARG A 82 -11.15 -26.51 -4.18
N LEU A 83 -12.04 -25.53 -4.15
CA LEU A 83 -12.87 -25.18 -2.99
C LEU A 83 -12.08 -24.79 -1.74
N GLU A 84 -10.84 -24.34 -1.91
CA GLU A 84 -9.98 -23.83 -0.82
C GLU A 84 -10.33 -22.39 -0.43
N MET A 85 -11.00 -21.65 -1.33
CA MET A 85 -11.61 -20.34 -1.08
C MET A 85 -12.78 -20.11 -2.02
N GLN A 86 -13.57 -19.06 -1.78
CA GLN A 86 -14.65 -18.64 -2.64
C GLN A 86 -14.37 -17.25 -3.21
N PHE A 87 -14.77 -17.01 -4.46
CA PHE A 87 -14.77 -15.69 -5.06
C PHE A 87 -16.21 -15.25 -5.35
N LEU A 88 -16.58 -14.07 -4.83
CA LEU A 88 -17.88 -13.45 -5.05
C LEU A 88 -17.75 -12.14 -5.81
N ILE A 89 -18.48 -12.02 -6.91
CA ILE A 89 -18.60 -10.76 -7.66
C ILE A 89 -19.77 -9.97 -7.10
N GLY A 90 -19.49 -8.76 -6.59
CA GLY A 90 -20.50 -7.87 -6.03
C GLY A 90 -19.88 -6.77 -5.21
N GLN A 91 -20.70 -6.06 -4.44
CA GLN A 91 -20.27 -5.02 -3.50
C GLN A 91 -20.92 -5.27 -2.14
N ILE A 92 -20.16 -5.06 -1.09
CA ILE A 92 -20.71 -5.08 0.27
C ILE A 92 -21.69 -3.91 0.41
N SER A 93 -22.98 -4.24 0.55
CA SER A 93 -24.10 -3.28 0.61
C SER A 93 -24.68 -3.11 2.01
N GLY A 94 -24.29 -3.96 2.95
CA GLY A 94 -24.78 -3.92 4.33
C GLY A 94 -24.15 -5.00 5.19
N PHE A 95 -24.55 -5.06 6.44
CA PHE A 95 -24.11 -6.08 7.39
C PHE A 95 -25.23 -6.45 8.37
N GLU A 96 -25.02 -7.53 9.09
CA GLU A 96 -25.82 -7.93 10.27
C GLU A 96 -24.91 -8.05 11.48
N GLU A 97 -25.51 -7.87 12.64
CA GLU A 97 -24.86 -7.93 13.93
C GLU A 97 -25.59 -8.92 14.84
N SER A 98 -24.83 -9.70 15.59
CA SER A 98 -25.36 -10.56 16.65
C SER A 98 -24.47 -10.40 17.89
N ASP A 99 -25.10 -10.14 19.04
CA ASP A 99 -24.45 -9.97 20.35
C ASP A 99 -23.30 -8.95 20.34
N GLY A 100 -23.50 -7.82 19.64
CA GLY A 100 -22.52 -6.76 19.54
C GLY A 100 -21.34 -7.07 18.59
N ARG A 101 -21.42 -8.14 17.82
CA ARG A 101 -20.38 -8.59 16.88
C ARG A 101 -20.90 -8.57 15.45
N LEU A 102 -20.02 -8.22 14.52
CA LEU A 102 -20.27 -8.38 13.09
C LEU A 102 -20.42 -9.89 12.78
N SER A 103 -21.59 -10.30 12.32
CA SER A 103 -21.92 -11.70 12.07
C SER A 103 -22.02 -12.06 10.59
N GLU A 104 -22.50 -11.12 9.75
CA GLU A 104 -22.64 -11.32 8.31
C GLU A 104 -22.41 -10.01 7.56
N VAL A 105 -21.97 -10.12 6.31
CA VAL A 105 -22.04 -9.02 5.32
C VAL A 105 -22.98 -9.41 4.18
N ARG A 106 -23.66 -8.40 3.63
CA ARG A 106 -24.50 -8.55 2.43
C ARG A 106 -23.71 -8.12 1.22
N VAL A 107 -23.52 -9.02 0.27
CA VAL A 107 -22.84 -8.77 -1.00
C VAL A 107 -23.89 -8.72 -2.10
N THR A 108 -24.05 -7.57 -2.73
CA THR A 108 -25.00 -7.37 -3.84
C THR A 108 -24.25 -7.35 -5.16
N SER A 109 -24.61 -8.24 -6.05
CA SER A 109 -24.09 -8.35 -7.42
C SER A 109 -24.75 -7.34 -8.38
N LEU A 110 -24.22 -7.20 -9.57
CA LEU A 110 -24.71 -6.22 -10.57
C LEU A 110 -26.14 -6.47 -11.04
N ASP A 111 -26.60 -7.71 -11.01
CA ASP A 111 -27.98 -8.13 -11.32
C ASP A 111 -28.95 -7.89 -10.15
N GLY A 112 -28.47 -7.32 -9.05
CA GLY A 112 -29.27 -7.01 -7.85
C GLY A 112 -29.45 -8.18 -6.88
N LEU A 113 -28.89 -9.35 -7.16
CA LEU A 113 -28.95 -10.49 -6.25
C LEU A 113 -28.09 -10.19 -5.03
N THR A 114 -28.66 -10.32 -3.83
CA THR A 114 -27.94 -10.14 -2.57
C THR A 114 -27.69 -11.48 -1.89
N ARG A 115 -26.44 -11.74 -1.55
CA ARG A 115 -25.99 -12.90 -0.78
C ARG A 115 -25.56 -12.47 0.60
N ARG A 116 -25.92 -13.28 1.60
CA ARG A 116 -25.45 -13.16 2.98
C ARG A 116 -24.19 -14.00 3.15
N VAL A 117 -23.15 -13.42 3.66
CA VAL A 117 -21.86 -14.08 3.87
C VAL A 117 -21.50 -13.96 5.34
N PRO A 118 -21.58 -15.08 6.11
CA PRO A 118 -21.16 -15.09 7.49
C PRO A 118 -19.64 -14.90 7.60
N LEU A 119 -19.20 -14.25 8.68
CA LEU A 119 -17.78 -14.00 8.91
C LEU A 119 -17.46 -13.75 10.38
N ASP A 120 -16.18 -13.95 10.72
CA ASP A 120 -15.59 -13.49 11.97
C ASP A 120 -14.84 -12.16 11.79
N VAL A 121 -14.24 -11.97 10.60
CA VAL A 121 -13.39 -10.80 10.29
C VAL A 121 -13.58 -10.35 8.86
N LEU A 122 -13.64 -9.03 8.67
CA LEU A 122 -13.68 -8.34 7.39
C LEU A 122 -12.37 -7.59 7.13
N LEU A 123 -11.63 -7.99 6.10
CA LEU A 123 -10.43 -7.31 5.62
C LEU A 123 -10.76 -6.51 4.36
N VAL A 124 -10.47 -5.19 4.34
CA VAL A 124 -10.86 -4.31 3.22
C VAL A 124 -9.64 -3.64 2.61
N PHE A 125 -9.37 -3.94 1.34
CA PHE A 125 -8.21 -3.45 0.58
C PHE A 125 -8.62 -2.67 -0.66
N PHE A 126 -9.22 -1.50 -0.47
CA PHE A 126 -9.67 -0.63 -1.57
C PHE A 126 -8.60 0.36 -2.05
N GLY A 127 -7.35 0.17 -1.58
CA GLY A 127 -6.22 1.03 -1.85
C GLY A 127 -6.16 2.24 -0.92
N LEU A 128 -5.15 3.07 -1.16
CA LEU A 128 -4.84 4.23 -0.34
C LEU A 128 -5.26 5.53 -1.05
N SER A 129 -5.57 6.54 -0.26
CA SER A 129 -5.80 7.90 -0.73
C SER A 129 -4.81 8.85 -0.07
N PRO A 130 -4.11 9.71 -0.83
CA PRO A 130 -3.24 10.71 -0.24
C PRO A 130 -4.07 11.70 0.59
N LYS A 131 -3.65 11.91 1.83
CA LYS A 131 -4.11 12.99 2.69
C LYS A 131 -2.89 13.77 3.14
N LEU A 132 -2.76 15.00 2.67
CA LEU A 132 -1.60 15.85 2.97
C LEU A 132 -1.64 16.40 4.39
N GLY A 133 -2.85 16.49 5.00
CA GLY A 133 -2.98 17.08 6.32
C GLY A 133 -2.39 18.50 6.38
N PRO A 134 -1.58 18.82 7.41
CA PRO A 134 -0.97 20.14 7.55
C PRO A 134 -0.09 20.56 6.35
N ILE A 135 0.52 19.60 5.64
CA ILE A 135 1.37 19.88 4.47
C ILE A 135 0.62 20.68 3.39
N SER A 136 -0.69 20.50 3.27
CA SER A 136 -1.51 21.27 2.32
C SER A 136 -1.55 22.77 2.58
N HIS A 137 -1.10 23.22 3.75
CA HIS A 137 -1.05 24.62 4.18
C HIS A 137 0.37 25.20 4.23
N TRP A 138 1.38 24.46 3.79
CA TRP A 138 2.78 24.90 3.81
C TRP A 138 3.14 25.84 2.64
N GLY A 139 2.17 26.17 1.78
CA GLY A 139 2.40 27.03 0.62
C GLY A 139 3.08 26.35 -0.57
N LEU A 140 3.22 25.02 -0.53
CA LEU A 140 3.85 24.26 -1.61
C LEU A 140 2.96 24.17 -2.84
N ALA A 141 3.55 24.17 -4.03
CA ALA A 141 2.84 23.88 -5.27
C ALA A 141 2.31 22.44 -5.25
N LEU A 142 0.99 22.30 -5.43
CA LEU A 142 0.29 21.02 -5.39
C LEU A 142 -0.42 20.73 -6.70
N GLU A 143 -0.29 19.50 -7.19
CA GLU A 143 -1.09 18.97 -8.29
C GLU A 143 -1.76 17.67 -7.84
N ARG A 144 -3.12 17.58 -7.90
CA ARG A 144 -3.91 16.38 -7.55
C ARG A 144 -3.54 15.76 -6.21
N LYS A 145 -3.27 16.60 -5.19
CA LYS A 145 -2.82 16.18 -3.84
C LYS A 145 -1.42 15.55 -3.82
N GLN A 146 -0.57 15.92 -4.75
CA GLN A 146 0.85 15.57 -4.78
C GLN A 146 1.67 16.86 -4.83
N ILE A 147 2.87 16.82 -4.26
CA ILE A 147 3.77 17.95 -4.20
C ILE A 147 4.54 18.03 -5.51
N VAL A 148 4.47 19.17 -6.17
CA VAL A 148 5.26 19.43 -7.39
C VAL A 148 6.72 19.61 -7.02
N VAL A 149 7.62 18.98 -7.77
CA VAL A 149 9.07 19.07 -7.56
C VAL A 149 9.79 19.21 -8.90
N ASP A 150 11.01 19.76 -8.87
CA ASP A 150 11.92 19.67 -10.01
C ASP A 150 12.49 18.24 -10.12
N THR A 151 12.95 17.86 -11.31
CA THR A 151 13.49 16.51 -11.56
C THR A 151 15.00 16.38 -11.37
N GLU A 152 15.68 17.50 -11.12
CA GLU A 152 17.14 17.50 -10.92
C GLU A 152 17.51 17.07 -9.50
N LYS A 153 16.78 17.57 -8.49
CA LYS A 153 17.09 17.36 -7.08
C LYS A 153 15.87 17.08 -6.21
N PHE A 154 14.67 17.03 -6.80
CA PHE A 154 13.39 16.79 -6.11
C PHE A 154 13.07 17.81 -5.02
N GLU A 155 13.51 19.06 -5.24
CA GLU A 155 13.15 20.20 -4.42
C GLU A 155 11.78 20.77 -4.84
N THR A 156 11.02 21.27 -3.88
CA THR A 156 9.75 21.95 -4.13
C THR A 156 10.00 23.39 -4.61
N ASP A 157 8.93 24.12 -4.90
CA ASP A 157 8.98 25.55 -5.17
C ASP A 157 9.38 26.40 -3.93
N VAL A 158 9.37 25.80 -2.73
CA VAL A 158 9.89 26.41 -1.50
C VAL A 158 11.29 25.89 -1.22
N PRO A 159 12.33 26.78 -1.28
CA PRO A 159 13.72 26.37 -1.09
C PRO A 159 13.97 25.63 0.21
N GLY A 160 14.76 24.54 0.17
CA GLY A 160 15.11 23.71 1.31
C GLY A 160 14.06 22.65 1.67
N ILE A 161 12.93 22.59 0.96
CA ILE A 161 11.94 21.52 1.12
C ILE A 161 12.03 20.57 -0.08
N PHE A 162 12.23 19.31 0.21
CA PHE A 162 12.34 18.23 -0.77
C PHE A 162 11.20 17.24 -0.59
N ALA A 163 10.67 16.68 -1.68
CA ALA A 163 9.63 15.67 -1.62
C ALA A 163 9.96 14.50 -2.54
N VAL A 164 10.00 13.28 -2.00
CA VAL A 164 10.38 12.05 -2.69
C VAL A 164 9.34 10.95 -2.51
N GLY A 165 9.30 9.98 -3.42
CA GLY A 165 8.37 8.86 -3.38
C GLY A 165 6.97 9.22 -3.87
N ASP A 166 5.95 8.50 -3.42
CA ASP A 166 4.57 8.60 -3.93
C ASP A 166 3.87 9.92 -3.65
N ILE A 167 4.44 10.74 -2.76
CA ILE A 167 3.87 12.04 -2.37
C ILE A 167 4.13 13.13 -3.42
N ASN A 168 5.21 13.01 -4.21
CA ASN A 168 5.57 14.01 -5.21
C ASN A 168 4.95 13.74 -6.58
N THR A 169 5.03 14.75 -7.44
CA THR A 169 4.67 14.66 -8.87
C THR A 169 5.62 15.50 -9.72
N TYR A 170 5.89 15.00 -10.92
CA TYR A 170 6.65 15.63 -11.98
C TYR A 170 6.34 14.94 -13.31
N PRO A 171 6.65 15.54 -14.49
CA PRO A 171 6.41 14.90 -15.78
C PRO A 171 7.08 13.52 -15.88
N GLY A 172 6.29 12.50 -16.21
CA GLY A 172 6.80 11.12 -16.33
C GLY A 172 6.87 10.32 -15.03
N LYS A 173 6.39 10.86 -13.89
CA LYS A 173 6.39 10.17 -12.58
C LYS A 173 5.80 8.76 -12.66
N LYS A 174 6.58 7.80 -12.13
CA LYS A 174 6.12 6.43 -11.85
C LYS A 174 6.17 6.19 -10.35
N LYS A 175 5.07 5.68 -9.79
CA LYS A 175 4.96 5.34 -8.36
C LYS A 175 5.54 3.94 -8.12
N LEU A 176 6.86 3.87 -8.06
CA LEU A 176 7.63 2.66 -7.83
C LEU A 176 8.61 2.89 -6.67
N ILE A 177 8.88 1.85 -5.90
CA ILE A 177 9.90 1.89 -4.84
C ILE A 177 11.26 2.31 -5.41
N LEU A 178 11.63 1.77 -6.57
CA LEU A 178 12.87 2.12 -7.26
C LEU A 178 12.97 3.61 -7.58
N SER A 179 11.88 4.21 -8.10
CA SER A 179 11.83 5.66 -8.37
C SER A 179 12.03 6.47 -7.08
N GLY A 180 11.38 6.06 -5.99
CA GLY A 180 11.51 6.72 -4.68
C GLY A 180 12.93 6.68 -4.13
N PHE A 181 13.66 5.58 -4.29
CA PHE A 181 15.07 5.49 -3.90
C PHE A 181 15.97 6.39 -4.75
N HIS A 182 15.76 6.42 -6.06
CA HIS A 182 16.48 7.33 -6.96
C HIS A 182 16.24 8.80 -6.59
N GLU A 183 14.98 9.17 -6.39
CA GLU A 183 14.57 10.50 -5.97
C GLU A 183 15.22 10.89 -4.63
N ALA A 184 15.23 9.98 -3.66
CA ALA A 184 15.86 10.20 -2.35
C ALA A 184 17.37 10.45 -2.47
N ALA A 185 18.06 9.71 -3.34
CA ALA A 185 19.47 9.92 -3.58
C ALA A 185 19.75 11.33 -4.15
N LEU A 186 19.00 11.77 -5.16
CA LEU A 186 19.18 13.10 -5.75
C LEU A 186 18.80 14.21 -4.79
N ALA A 187 17.71 14.03 -4.00
CA ALA A 187 17.33 14.98 -2.95
C ALA A 187 18.41 15.11 -1.86
N ALA A 188 19.03 14.00 -1.47
CA ALA A 188 20.13 14.01 -0.50
C ALA A 188 21.32 14.83 -1.02
N PHE A 189 21.73 14.65 -2.28
CA PHE A 189 22.76 15.51 -2.89
C PHE A 189 22.30 16.97 -2.99
N GLY A 190 21.07 17.22 -3.41
CA GLY A 190 20.50 18.56 -3.55
C GLY A 190 20.43 19.33 -2.21
N SER A 191 20.18 18.62 -1.11
CA SER A 191 20.09 19.22 0.22
C SER A 191 21.44 19.67 0.80
N THR A 192 22.56 19.14 0.31
CA THR A 192 23.90 19.44 0.85
C THR A 192 24.25 20.92 0.79
N ARG A 193 23.76 21.66 -0.21
CA ARG A 193 23.97 23.10 -0.33
C ARG A 193 23.37 23.92 0.80
N TYR A 194 22.33 23.39 1.47
CA TYR A 194 21.70 24.02 2.64
C TYR A 194 22.40 23.62 3.95
N ILE A 195 22.85 22.36 4.03
CA ILE A 195 23.45 21.80 5.25
C ILE A 195 24.92 22.18 5.34
N PHE A 196 25.62 22.21 4.20
CA PHE A 196 27.05 22.46 4.12
C PHE A 196 27.36 23.45 2.98
N PRO A 197 26.94 24.74 3.08
CA PRO A 197 27.04 25.70 1.98
C PRO A 197 28.48 25.93 1.50
N GLU A 198 29.45 25.87 2.41
CA GLU A 198 30.87 26.06 2.12
C GLU A 198 31.60 24.80 1.63
N ARG A 199 30.89 23.65 1.61
CA ARG A 199 31.51 22.38 1.29
C ARG A 199 31.07 21.86 -0.07
N LYS A 200 32.04 21.66 -0.97
CA LYS A 200 31.78 20.93 -2.23
C LYS A 200 31.65 19.43 -1.93
N VAL A 201 30.46 18.88 -2.16
CA VAL A 201 30.20 17.44 -2.02
C VAL A 201 30.42 16.78 -3.38
N HIS A 202 31.39 15.87 -3.44
CA HIS A 202 31.67 15.07 -4.64
C HIS A 202 30.99 13.72 -4.55
N LEU A 203 30.47 13.25 -5.67
CA LEU A 203 30.01 11.87 -5.79
C LEU A 203 31.22 10.95 -5.63
N GLN A 204 31.17 10.08 -4.62
CA GLN A 204 32.20 9.06 -4.40
C GLN A 204 31.57 7.67 -4.45
N TYR A 205 32.09 6.81 -5.28
CA TYR A 205 31.66 5.42 -5.32
C TYR A 205 32.16 4.66 -4.09
N THR A 206 31.35 3.73 -3.60
CA THR A 206 31.72 2.90 -2.43
C THR A 206 32.97 2.08 -2.69
N THR A 207 33.18 1.61 -3.92
CA THR A 207 34.35 0.84 -4.39
C THR A 207 35.64 1.63 -4.37
N THR A 208 35.59 2.95 -4.30
CA THR A 208 36.77 3.83 -4.32
C THR A 208 36.89 4.69 -3.05
N SER A 209 36.09 4.39 -2.02
CA SER A 209 36.07 5.15 -0.77
C SER A 209 37.06 4.59 0.27
N PRO A 210 38.22 5.21 0.50
CA PRO A 210 39.17 4.74 1.53
C PRO A 210 38.58 4.73 2.93
N LYS A 211 37.66 5.68 3.22
CA LYS A 211 36.96 5.74 4.48
C LYS A 211 36.05 4.53 4.70
N LEU A 212 35.33 4.13 3.66
CA LEU A 212 34.44 2.97 3.74
C LEU A 212 35.24 1.67 3.83
N HIS A 213 36.34 1.56 3.05
CA HIS A 213 37.25 0.42 3.11
C HIS A 213 37.78 0.21 4.53
N LYS A 214 38.22 1.30 5.19
CA LYS A 214 38.68 1.27 6.59
C LYS A 214 37.58 0.79 7.56
N ILE A 215 36.32 1.25 7.37
CA ILE A 215 35.19 0.83 8.21
C ILE A 215 34.88 -0.65 8.02
N LEU A 216 34.96 -1.13 6.77
CA LEU A 216 34.67 -2.51 6.41
C LEU A 216 35.85 -3.47 6.64
N GLY A 217 37.03 -2.96 7.03
CA GLY A 217 38.25 -3.76 7.24
C GLY A 217 38.81 -4.38 5.96
N VAL A 218 38.58 -3.76 4.78
CA VAL A 218 39.07 -4.21 3.48
C VAL A 218 40.18 -3.28 2.98
N GLU A 219 41.11 -3.81 2.16
CA GLU A 219 42.16 -3.01 1.55
C GLU A 219 41.58 -2.09 0.49
N SER A 220 42.10 -0.85 0.43
CA SER A 220 41.75 0.07 -0.65
C SER A 220 42.48 -0.34 -1.94
N PRO A 221 41.78 -0.47 -3.09
CA PRO A 221 42.45 -0.73 -4.33
C PRO A 221 43.39 0.43 -4.71
N VAL A 222 44.58 0.09 -5.11
CA VAL A 222 45.54 1.04 -5.71
C VAL A 222 45.20 1.14 -7.18
N PHE A 223 44.79 2.33 -7.62
CA PHE A 223 44.60 2.61 -9.05
C PHE A 223 45.87 3.31 -9.53
N ASP A 224 46.59 2.67 -10.41
CA ASP A 224 47.74 3.26 -11.12
C ASP A 224 47.31 4.33 -12.12
#